data_4d4dd38d21d92440700f8f4695020368
#
_entry.id   4d4dd38d21d92440700f8f4695020368
#
_cell.length_a   1.000
_cell.length_b   1.000
_cell.length_c   1.000
_cell.angle_alpha   90.00
_cell.angle_beta   90.00
_cell.angle_gamma   90.00
#
_symmetry.space_group_name_H-M   'P 1'
#
loop_
_entity.id
_entity.type
_entity.pdbx_description
1 polymer ?
#
loop_
_entity_poly.entity_id
_entity_poly.type
_entity_poly.pdbx_seq_one_letter_code
_entity_poly.pdbx_strand_id
1 'polypeptide(L)'
;ADRDGSWPLIIAGGPCVCNAEPMADFFDVMQLGEGEQMLQDICAAVEQGKKQGWTKEQLLLEMAKIPGVYIPAFYDVTYCEDGRVKAITPNEPGIPARITKAIIKDLNEFAPPTNFVVPMVGAIQDRASVEVLRGCVRGCRFCQAGFLYRPMRQRDASLLNKAAQDLCANTGYEELSLSSLSTSDHSQLEELLDDLNEWAPKEHVSLSLPSLRMDNFSQSLIEKTTKVRKSGLTFAAEAG
;
A
#
# COMPACT_ATOMS: atom_id res chain seq x y z
N ALA A 1 5.03 -29.15 -4.06
CA ALA A 1 3.69 -29.26 -3.46
C ALA A 1 2.74 -29.77 -4.54
N ASP A 2 1.94 -30.77 -4.21
CA ASP A 2 1.09 -31.51 -5.16
C ASP A 2 -0.24 -30.76 -5.43
N ARG A 3 -0.16 -29.48 -5.76
CA ARG A 3 -1.34 -28.69 -6.15
C ARG A 3 -1.65 -28.97 -7.64
N ASP A 4 -2.87 -29.43 -7.90
CA ASP A 4 -3.40 -29.59 -9.25
C ASP A 4 -4.36 -28.46 -9.64
N GLY A 5 -4.96 -28.56 -10.82
CA GLY A 5 -5.89 -27.58 -11.35
C GLY A 5 -7.21 -27.41 -10.55
N SER A 6 -7.52 -28.32 -9.59
CA SER A 6 -8.70 -28.25 -8.73
C SER A 6 -8.56 -27.27 -7.55
N TRP A 7 -7.30 -26.91 -7.21
CA TRP A 7 -7.03 -25.99 -6.11
C TRP A 7 -7.42 -24.54 -6.47
N PRO A 8 -7.89 -23.75 -5.48
CA PRO A 8 -8.14 -22.34 -5.70
C PRO A 8 -6.85 -21.61 -6.07
N LEU A 9 -6.97 -20.49 -6.80
CA LEU A 9 -5.85 -19.60 -7.06
C LEU A 9 -5.33 -19.01 -5.75
N ILE A 10 -4.01 -19.10 -5.56
CA ILE A 10 -3.33 -18.49 -4.43
C ILE A 10 -2.61 -17.25 -4.94
N ILE A 11 -3.03 -16.08 -4.44
CA ILE A 11 -2.54 -14.78 -4.88
C ILE A 11 -1.76 -14.12 -3.76
N ALA A 12 -0.59 -13.57 -4.05
CA ALA A 12 0.19 -12.77 -3.13
C ALA A 12 0.27 -11.31 -3.57
N GLY A 13 0.29 -10.40 -2.60
CA GLY A 13 0.49 -8.96 -2.81
C GLY A 13 1.26 -8.33 -1.65
N GLY A 14 1.51 -7.02 -1.75
CA GLY A 14 2.21 -6.26 -0.73
C GLY A 14 3.73 -6.14 -0.99
N PRO A 15 4.48 -5.46 -0.10
CA PRO A 15 5.88 -5.10 -0.36
C PRO A 15 6.83 -6.30 -0.50
N CYS A 16 6.54 -7.42 0.18
CA CYS A 16 7.42 -8.59 0.16
C CYS A 16 7.46 -9.28 -1.21
N VAL A 17 6.40 -9.20 -2.02
CA VAL A 17 6.36 -9.82 -3.35
C VAL A 17 7.23 -9.09 -4.38
N CYS A 18 7.78 -7.91 -4.06
CA CYS A 18 8.81 -7.29 -4.90
C CYS A 18 10.11 -8.12 -4.98
N ASN A 19 10.31 -9.05 -4.05
CA ASN A 19 11.29 -10.13 -4.15
C ASN A 19 10.53 -11.46 -4.25
N ALA A 20 10.02 -11.77 -5.44
CA ALA A 20 9.04 -12.81 -5.67
C ALA A 20 9.60 -14.23 -5.52
N GLU A 21 10.80 -14.47 -6.04
CA GLU A 21 11.36 -15.82 -6.24
C GLU A 21 11.47 -16.70 -5.00
N PRO A 22 11.84 -16.20 -3.80
CA PRO A 22 11.89 -17.04 -2.60
C PRO A 22 10.55 -17.67 -2.22
N MET A 23 9.45 -17.12 -2.73
CA MET A 23 8.08 -17.55 -2.43
C MET A 23 7.31 -18.06 -3.67
N ALA A 24 7.97 -18.13 -4.83
CA ALA A 24 7.35 -18.43 -6.12
C ALA A 24 6.56 -19.75 -6.12
N ASP A 25 7.08 -20.79 -5.49
CA ASP A 25 6.46 -22.14 -5.44
C ASP A 25 5.12 -22.18 -4.67
N PHE A 26 4.84 -21.15 -3.86
CA PHE A 26 3.64 -21.13 -3.02
C PHE A 26 2.45 -20.37 -3.66
N PHE A 27 2.71 -19.56 -4.68
CA PHE A 27 1.71 -18.68 -5.28
C PHE A 27 1.51 -18.95 -6.77
N ASP A 28 0.26 -18.84 -7.21
CA ASP A 28 -0.08 -18.90 -8.62
C ASP A 28 0.10 -17.52 -9.28
N VAL A 29 -0.20 -16.46 -8.54
CA VAL A 29 -0.21 -15.06 -9.01
C VAL A 29 0.45 -14.18 -7.96
N MET A 30 1.37 -13.33 -8.37
CA MET A 30 1.99 -12.33 -7.49
C MET A 30 1.76 -10.93 -8.06
N GLN A 31 1.23 -10.03 -7.20
CA GLN A 31 0.92 -8.65 -7.54
C GLN A 31 2.07 -7.73 -7.16
N LEU A 32 2.86 -7.28 -8.15
CA LEU A 32 3.96 -6.35 -7.94
C LEU A 32 3.47 -4.90 -8.07
N GLY A 33 3.45 -4.19 -6.96
CA GLY A 33 3.04 -2.79 -6.92
C GLY A 33 1.70 -2.57 -6.21
N GLU A 34 0.92 -1.63 -6.70
CA GLU A 34 -0.31 -1.15 -6.06
C GLU A 34 -1.51 -1.95 -6.53
N GLY A 35 -2.33 -2.36 -5.58
CA GLY A 35 -3.36 -3.37 -5.81
C GLY A 35 -4.74 -2.84 -6.20
N GLU A 36 -5.00 -1.54 -6.04
CA GLU A 36 -6.35 -0.99 -6.15
C GLU A 36 -7.00 -1.26 -7.51
N GLN A 37 -6.30 -0.99 -8.62
CA GLN A 37 -6.78 -1.33 -9.96
C GLN A 37 -6.46 -2.78 -10.33
N MET A 38 -5.23 -3.24 -10.02
CA MET A 38 -4.77 -4.57 -10.40
C MET A 38 -5.64 -5.70 -9.84
N LEU A 39 -6.13 -5.57 -8.60
CA LEU A 39 -7.02 -6.55 -8.00
C LEU A 39 -8.39 -6.60 -8.73
N GLN A 40 -8.90 -5.45 -9.14
CA GLN A 40 -10.14 -5.38 -9.93
C GLN A 40 -9.97 -6.09 -11.29
N ASP A 41 -8.83 -5.85 -11.97
CA ASP A 41 -8.53 -6.47 -13.25
C ASP A 41 -8.38 -8.00 -13.12
N ILE A 42 -7.74 -8.48 -12.04
CA ILE A 42 -7.64 -9.91 -11.72
C ILE A 42 -9.04 -10.52 -11.48
N CYS A 43 -9.88 -9.85 -10.69
CA CYS A 43 -11.25 -10.31 -10.43
C CYS A 43 -12.09 -10.37 -11.73
N ALA A 44 -11.95 -9.37 -12.59
CA ALA A 44 -12.60 -9.34 -13.91
C ALA A 44 -12.13 -10.51 -14.79
N ALA A 45 -10.82 -10.81 -14.82
CA ALA A 45 -10.28 -11.95 -15.54
C ALA A 45 -10.84 -13.29 -15.02
N VAL A 46 -10.96 -13.45 -13.70
CA VAL A 46 -11.56 -14.65 -13.07
C VAL A 46 -13.03 -14.77 -13.46
N GLU A 47 -13.79 -13.68 -13.41
CA GLU A 47 -15.21 -13.67 -13.79
C GLU A 47 -15.39 -14.05 -15.26
N GLN A 48 -14.57 -13.48 -16.13
CA GLN A 48 -14.60 -13.79 -17.57
C GLN A 48 -14.21 -15.25 -17.82
N GLY A 49 -13.16 -15.75 -17.16
CA GLY A 49 -12.73 -17.13 -17.27
C GLY A 49 -13.81 -18.12 -16.87
N LYS A 50 -14.54 -17.84 -15.77
CA LYS A 50 -15.68 -18.64 -15.35
C LYS A 50 -16.81 -18.66 -16.39
N LYS A 51 -17.13 -17.49 -16.99
CA LYS A 51 -18.16 -17.39 -18.05
C LYS A 51 -17.78 -18.13 -19.33
N GLN A 52 -16.49 -18.17 -19.66
CA GLN A 52 -15.98 -18.80 -20.89
C GLN A 52 -15.49 -20.22 -20.70
N GLY A 53 -15.50 -20.73 -19.47
CA GLY A 53 -15.02 -22.09 -19.17
C GLY A 53 -13.52 -22.28 -19.37
N TRP A 54 -12.71 -21.25 -19.09
CA TRP A 54 -11.25 -21.32 -19.22
C TRP A 54 -10.63 -22.34 -18.27
N THR A 55 -9.59 -23.00 -18.74
CA THR A 55 -8.70 -23.77 -17.87
C THR A 55 -7.92 -22.81 -16.97
N LYS A 56 -7.32 -23.35 -15.89
CA LYS A 56 -6.43 -22.56 -15.02
C LYS A 56 -5.28 -21.93 -15.80
N GLU A 57 -4.68 -22.66 -16.70
CA GLU A 57 -3.59 -22.18 -17.54
C GLU A 57 -4.01 -21.02 -18.44
N GLN A 58 -5.16 -21.12 -19.12
CA GLN A 58 -5.72 -20.03 -19.92
C GLN A 58 -6.00 -18.79 -19.09
N LEU A 59 -6.52 -18.96 -17.88
CA LEU A 59 -6.76 -17.88 -16.96
C LEU A 59 -5.45 -17.17 -16.53
N LEU A 60 -4.41 -17.96 -16.19
CA LEU A 60 -3.10 -17.42 -15.84
C LEU A 60 -2.45 -16.67 -17.00
N LEU A 61 -2.58 -17.17 -18.24
CA LEU A 61 -2.08 -16.48 -19.44
C LEU A 61 -2.76 -15.12 -19.67
N GLU A 62 -4.07 -15.02 -19.40
CA GLU A 62 -4.78 -13.75 -19.47
C GLU A 62 -4.35 -12.81 -18.33
N MET A 63 -4.20 -13.32 -17.12
CA MET A 63 -3.72 -12.53 -15.99
C MET A 63 -2.29 -12.01 -16.18
N ALA A 64 -1.42 -12.76 -16.85
CA ALA A 64 -0.07 -12.31 -17.14
C ALA A 64 0.02 -11.06 -18.04
N LYS A 65 -1.08 -10.69 -18.71
CA LYS A 65 -1.17 -9.46 -19.52
C LYS A 65 -1.48 -8.23 -18.66
N ILE A 66 -1.91 -8.42 -17.40
CA ILE A 66 -2.23 -7.32 -16.47
C ILE A 66 -0.93 -6.69 -15.98
N PRO A 67 -0.75 -5.36 -16.07
CA PRO A 67 0.45 -4.69 -15.59
C PRO A 67 0.73 -4.97 -14.10
N GLY A 68 1.95 -5.37 -13.78
CA GLY A 68 2.35 -5.69 -12.40
C GLY A 68 2.06 -7.12 -11.96
N VAL A 69 1.37 -7.91 -12.77
CA VAL A 69 1.15 -9.33 -12.44
C VAL A 69 2.35 -10.17 -12.86
N TYR A 70 2.85 -10.96 -11.94
CA TYR A 70 3.88 -11.96 -12.13
C TYR A 70 3.29 -13.35 -11.89
N ILE A 71 3.43 -14.24 -12.88
CA ILE A 71 2.98 -15.64 -12.80
C ILE A 71 4.23 -16.52 -12.73
N PRO A 72 4.63 -17.00 -11.56
CA PRO A 72 5.89 -17.75 -11.42
C PRO A 72 6.03 -18.95 -12.36
N ALA A 73 4.94 -19.65 -12.63
CA ALA A 73 4.93 -20.82 -13.53
C ALA A 73 5.37 -20.51 -14.97
N PHE A 74 5.36 -19.25 -15.39
CA PHE A 74 5.75 -18.83 -16.74
C PHE A 74 7.20 -18.32 -16.84
N TYR A 75 8.01 -18.61 -15.82
CA TYR A 75 9.43 -18.23 -15.81
C TYR A 75 10.31 -19.38 -15.35
N ASP A 76 11.41 -19.57 -16.06
CA ASP A 76 12.49 -20.48 -15.67
C ASP A 76 13.59 -19.71 -14.94
N VAL A 77 13.95 -20.18 -13.76
CA VAL A 77 15.05 -19.62 -12.98
C VAL A 77 16.28 -20.50 -13.15
N THR A 78 17.37 -19.90 -13.61
CA THR A 78 18.67 -20.57 -13.70
C THR A 78 19.63 -20.03 -12.66
N TYR A 79 20.53 -20.90 -12.17
CA TYR A 79 21.46 -20.57 -11.10
C TYR A 79 22.91 -20.67 -11.57
N CYS A 80 23.77 -19.88 -10.95
CA CYS A 80 25.22 -20.03 -11.04
C CYS A 80 25.70 -21.22 -10.16
N GLU A 81 26.96 -21.67 -10.36
CA GLU A 81 27.55 -22.74 -9.56
C GLU A 81 27.58 -22.42 -8.05
N ASP A 82 27.62 -21.14 -7.67
CA ASP A 82 27.61 -20.66 -6.30
C ASP A 82 26.20 -20.47 -5.70
N GLY A 83 25.14 -20.90 -6.42
CA GLY A 83 23.75 -20.84 -6.00
C GLY A 83 23.06 -19.47 -6.19
N ARG A 84 23.75 -18.45 -6.72
CA ARG A 84 23.11 -17.17 -7.06
C ARG A 84 22.23 -17.31 -8.29
N VAL A 85 21.12 -16.59 -8.34
CA VAL A 85 20.27 -16.50 -9.53
C VAL A 85 21.10 -15.94 -10.69
N LYS A 86 21.17 -16.70 -11.77
CA LYS A 86 21.84 -16.31 -13.02
C LYS A 86 20.91 -15.55 -13.95
N ALA A 87 19.72 -16.10 -14.16
CA ALA A 87 18.69 -15.48 -14.99
C ALA A 87 17.28 -15.95 -14.59
N ILE A 88 16.30 -15.11 -14.86
CA ILE A 88 14.87 -15.42 -14.82
C ILE A 88 14.36 -15.14 -16.23
N THR A 89 13.90 -16.16 -16.94
CA THR A 89 13.51 -16.06 -18.35
C THR A 89 12.10 -16.57 -18.56
N PRO A 90 11.27 -15.88 -19.38
CA PRO A 90 9.97 -16.41 -19.74
C PRO A 90 10.10 -17.74 -20.47
N ASN A 91 9.24 -18.69 -20.16
CA ASN A 91 9.16 -20.00 -20.80
C ASN A 91 7.93 -20.14 -21.72
N GLU A 92 7.04 -19.13 -21.75
CA GLU A 92 5.86 -19.10 -22.59
C GLU A 92 5.87 -17.91 -23.57
N PRO A 93 5.39 -18.08 -24.82
CA PRO A 93 5.29 -16.99 -25.78
C PRO A 93 4.38 -15.86 -25.30
N GLY A 94 4.84 -14.62 -25.48
CA GLY A 94 4.05 -13.43 -25.12
C GLY A 94 4.18 -12.99 -23.65
N ILE A 95 4.87 -13.76 -22.81
CA ILE A 95 5.16 -13.38 -21.44
C ILE A 95 6.31 -12.36 -21.42
N PRO A 96 6.17 -11.22 -20.70
CA PRO A 96 7.18 -10.18 -20.69
C PRO A 96 8.46 -10.63 -19.95
N ALA A 97 9.61 -10.36 -20.53
CA ALA A 97 10.91 -10.65 -19.88
C ALA A 97 11.16 -9.81 -18.62
N ARG A 98 10.37 -8.77 -18.39
CA ARG A 98 10.48 -7.87 -17.24
C ARG A 98 9.09 -7.38 -16.82
N ILE A 99 8.77 -7.59 -15.57
CA ILE A 99 7.53 -7.05 -14.98
C ILE A 99 7.79 -5.64 -14.47
N THR A 100 6.95 -4.69 -14.91
CA THR A 100 6.92 -3.33 -14.35
C THR A 100 5.83 -3.28 -13.30
N LYS A 101 6.17 -2.87 -12.08
CA LYS A 101 5.20 -2.78 -10.98
C LYS A 101 4.05 -1.82 -11.34
N ALA A 102 2.85 -2.17 -10.92
CA ALA A 102 1.69 -1.29 -11.05
C ALA A 102 1.81 -0.08 -10.12
N ILE A 103 1.42 1.09 -10.62
CA ILE A 103 1.47 2.37 -9.89
C ILE A 103 0.20 3.14 -10.20
N ILE A 104 -0.50 3.59 -9.16
CA ILE A 104 -1.58 4.55 -9.27
C ILE A 104 -0.97 5.94 -9.41
N LYS A 105 -1.29 6.63 -10.49
CA LYS A 105 -0.72 7.95 -10.79
C LYS A 105 -1.32 9.04 -9.91
N ASP A 106 -2.63 9.00 -9.70
CA ASP A 106 -3.36 9.92 -8.83
C ASP A 106 -4.06 9.14 -7.71
N LEU A 107 -3.65 9.37 -6.47
CA LEU A 107 -4.24 8.71 -5.30
C LEU A 107 -5.67 9.19 -5.02
N ASN A 108 -6.08 10.36 -5.54
CA ASN A 108 -7.41 10.90 -5.33
C ASN A 108 -8.48 10.12 -6.10
N GLU A 109 -8.11 9.38 -7.17
CA GLU A 109 -9.02 8.49 -7.91
C GLU A 109 -9.55 7.32 -7.07
N PHE A 110 -8.81 6.96 -6.01
CA PHE A 110 -9.18 5.88 -5.09
C PHE A 110 -9.40 6.45 -3.69
N ALA A 111 -10.65 6.78 -3.38
CA ALA A 111 -11.00 7.32 -2.07
C ALA A 111 -10.58 6.35 -0.94
N PRO A 112 -10.06 6.87 0.19
CA PRO A 112 -9.80 6.05 1.36
C PRO A 112 -11.09 5.38 1.83
N PRO A 113 -11.06 4.10 2.23
CA PRO A 113 -12.23 3.46 2.81
C PRO A 113 -12.58 4.11 4.15
N THR A 114 -13.85 4.39 4.38
CA THR A 114 -14.35 5.07 5.59
C THR A 114 -15.32 4.24 6.41
N ASN A 115 -15.67 3.05 5.93
CA ASN A 115 -16.59 2.15 6.61
C ASN A 115 -15.91 0.81 6.91
N PHE A 116 -15.23 0.74 8.04
CA PHE A 116 -14.51 -0.45 8.50
C PHE A 116 -15.35 -1.27 9.48
N VAL A 117 -15.09 -2.58 9.50
CA VAL A 117 -15.51 -3.43 10.61
C VAL A 117 -14.60 -3.15 11.80
N VAL A 118 -15.19 -2.63 12.88
CA VAL A 118 -14.46 -2.32 14.12
C VAL A 118 -14.42 -3.57 14.99
N PRO A 119 -13.25 -3.99 15.53
CA PRO A 119 -13.16 -5.12 16.43
C PRO A 119 -13.87 -4.84 17.76
N MET A 120 -14.52 -5.85 18.34
CA MET A 120 -15.19 -5.74 19.66
C MET A 120 -14.21 -5.77 20.84
N VAL A 121 -12.97 -6.16 20.61
CA VAL A 121 -11.90 -6.20 21.62
C VAL A 121 -10.84 -5.17 21.26
N GLY A 122 -10.24 -4.52 22.26
CA GLY A 122 -9.19 -3.54 22.03
C GLY A 122 -8.03 -4.12 21.21
N ALA A 123 -7.69 -3.47 20.12
CA ALA A 123 -6.57 -3.81 19.25
C ALA A 123 -5.34 -2.95 19.60
N ILE A 124 -4.13 -3.42 19.23
CA ILE A 124 -2.89 -2.64 19.45
C ILE A 124 -2.94 -1.30 18.72
N GLN A 125 -3.56 -1.26 17.53
CA GLN A 125 -3.75 -0.07 16.71
C GLN A 125 -5.22 0.35 16.73
N ASP A 126 -5.72 0.71 17.92
CA ASP A 126 -7.14 1.05 18.15
C ASP A 126 -7.42 2.52 17.79
N ARG A 127 -7.32 2.82 16.48
CA ARG A 127 -7.46 4.17 15.94
C ARG A 127 -7.89 4.18 14.48
N ALA A 128 -8.52 5.27 14.07
CA ALA A 128 -8.73 5.60 12.67
C ALA A 128 -7.39 5.93 12.00
N SER A 129 -7.16 5.47 10.77
CA SER A 129 -5.93 5.78 10.03
C SER A 129 -6.25 6.14 8.59
N VAL A 130 -5.73 7.28 8.13
CA VAL A 130 -5.87 7.75 6.76
C VAL A 130 -4.48 7.87 6.12
N GLU A 131 -4.28 7.23 4.96
CA GLU A 131 -3.05 7.37 4.17
C GLU A 131 -3.04 8.73 3.48
N VAL A 132 -2.14 9.63 3.90
CA VAL A 132 -2.06 11.00 3.38
C VAL A 132 -1.16 11.11 2.16
N LEU A 133 -0.09 10.31 2.11
CA LEU A 133 0.78 10.21 0.95
C LEU A 133 1.39 8.81 0.85
N ARG A 134 1.76 8.42 -0.35
CA ARG A 134 2.43 7.16 -0.66
C ARG A 134 3.76 7.40 -1.34
N GLY A 135 4.77 6.64 -0.95
CA GLY A 135 6.15 6.83 -1.37
C GLY A 135 6.90 7.84 -0.49
N CYS A 136 8.19 8.02 -0.80
CA CYS A 136 9.05 8.96 -0.08
C CYS A 136 10.11 9.52 -1.05
N VAL A 137 10.41 10.82 -0.94
CA VAL A 137 11.40 11.51 -1.77
C VAL A 137 12.83 11.42 -1.23
N ARG A 138 12.99 11.00 0.03
CA ARG A 138 14.25 11.18 0.77
C ARG A 138 15.41 10.31 0.28
N GLY A 139 15.17 9.08 -0.13
CA GLY A 139 16.22 8.23 -0.70
C GLY A 139 17.26 7.75 0.32
N CYS A 140 16.90 7.56 1.58
CA CYS A 140 17.76 7.01 2.62
C CYS A 140 18.32 5.65 2.18
N ARG A 141 19.64 5.44 2.22
CA ARG A 141 20.29 4.25 1.66
C ARG A 141 19.89 2.94 2.33
N PHE A 142 19.50 2.99 3.58
CA PHE A 142 19.06 1.82 4.37
C PHE A 142 17.57 1.49 4.17
N CYS A 143 16.78 2.40 3.59
CA CYS A 143 15.32 2.30 3.58
C CYS A 143 14.80 1.62 2.31
N GLN A 144 14.42 0.36 2.38
CA GLN A 144 13.79 -0.37 1.28
C GLN A 144 12.45 0.26 0.87
N ALA A 145 11.62 0.68 1.82
CA ALA A 145 10.30 1.27 1.55
C ALA A 145 10.40 2.53 0.69
N GLY A 146 11.42 3.39 0.92
CA GLY A 146 11.66 4.57 0.11
C GLY A 146 11.93 4.29 -1.37
N PHE A 147 12.30 3.06 -1.74
CA PHE A 147 12.49 2.63 -3.13
C PHE A 147 11.28 1.86 -3.66
N LEU A 148 10.67 1.00 -2.86
CA LEU A 148 9.53 0.17 -3.28
C LEU A 148 8.30 1.01 -3.63
N TYR A 149 8.02 2.08 -2.87
CA TYR A 149 6.80 2.88 -3.03
C TYR A 149 6.97 4.13 -3.91
N ARG A 150 8.09 4.28 -4.62
CA ARG A 150 8.26 5.38 -5.59
C ARG A 150 7.32 5.23 -6.79
N PRO A 151 6.88 6.38 -7.36
CA PRO A 151 7.09 7.78 -6.98
C PRO A 151 6.29 8.20 -5.74
N MET A 152 6.65 9.34 -5.13
CA MET A 152 5.83 9.94 -4.09
C MET A 152 4.59 10.58 -4.72
N ARG A 153 3.43 10.33 -4.12
CA ARG A 153 2.13 10.94 -4.47
C ARG A 153 1.39 11.22 -3.19
N GLN A 154 0.61 12.28 -3.19
CA GLN A 154 -0.17 12.70 -2.03
C GLN A 154 -1.66 12.79 -2.39
N ARG A 155 -2.51 12.79 -1.38
CA ARG A 155 -3.94 13.06 -1.50
C ARG A 155 -4.20 14.52 -1.16
N ASP A 156 -5.25 15.09 -1.75
CA ASP A 156 -5.67 16.47 -1.46
C ASP A 156 -6.19 16.61 -0.02
N ALA A 157 -5.87 17.74 0.61
CA ALA A 157 -6.25 18.02 1.98
C ALA A 157 -7.77 17.96 2.20
N SER A 158 -8.56 18.49 1.28
CA SER A 158 -10.02 18.46 1.35
C SER A 158 -10.61 17.05 1.32
N LEU A 159 -10.05 16.15 0.47
CA LEU A 159 -10.45 14.74 0.41
C LEU A 159 -10.08 14.01 1.70
N LEU A 160 -8.89 14.29 2.22
CA LEU A 160 -8.41 13.69 3.47
C LEU A 160 -9.24 14.15 4.67
N ASN A 161 -9.58 15.44 4.76
CA ASN A 161 -10.43 15.97 5.82
C ASN A 161 -11.81 15.31 5.82
N LYS A 162 -12.45 15.22 4.66
CA LYS A 162 -13.74 14.53 4.52
C LYS A 162 -13.64 13.05 4.89
N ALA A 163 -12.65 12.33 4.37
CA ALA A 163 -12.45 10.92 4.68
C ALA A 163 -12.21 10.68 6.19
N ALA A 164 -11.47 11.58 6.85
CA ALA A 164 -11.22 11.54 8.27
C ALA A 164 -12.50 11.71 9.09
N GLN A 165 -13.34 12.69 8.73
CA GLN A 165 -14.65 12.89 9.36
C GLN A 165 -15.56 11.66 9.22
N ASP A 166 -15.72 11.19 7.99
CA ASP A 166 -16.56 10.03 7.69
C ASP A 166 -16.05 8.78 8.42
N LEU A 167 -14.72 8.58 8.48
CA LEU A 167 -14.11 7.45 9.15
C LEU A 167 -14.33 7.46 10.66
N CYS A 168 -14.10 8.61 11.33
CA CYS A 168 -14.33 8.74 12.77
C CYS A 168 -15.82 8.58 13.10
N ALA A 169 -16.71 9.19 12.30
CA ALA A 169 -18.15 9.07 12.49
C ALA A 169 -18.66 7.62 12.34
N ASN A 170 -18.14 6.87 11.37
CA ASN A 170 -18.56 5.49 11.09
C ASN A 170 -17.98 4.46 12.07
N THR A 171 -16.81 4.75 12.67
CA THR A 171 -16.09 3.79 13.52
C THR A 171 -16.17 4.12 15.02
N GLY A 172 -16.39 5.39 15.38
CA GLY A 172 -16.38 5.86 16.75
C GLY A 172 -14.98 5.96 17.36
N TYR A 173 -13.90 5.89 16.57
CA TYR A 173 -12.55 6.07 17.08
C TYR A 173 -12.27 7.51 17.51
N GLU A 174 -11.62 7.65 18.67
CA GLU A 174 -11.24 8.94 19.29
C GLU A 174 -9.79 9.35 18.97
N GLU A 175 -9.10 8.59 18.13
CA GLU A 175 -7.76 8.92 17.63
C GLU A 175 -7.72 8.76 16.10
N LEU A 176 -7.23 9.80 15.41
CA LEU A 176 -6.98 9.81 13.98
C LEU A 176 -5.48 9.87 13.69
N SER A 177 -4.96 8.89 12.97
CA SER A 177 -3.57 8.84 12.53
C SER A 177 -3.44 9.18 11.05
N LEU A 178 -2.55 10.14 10.73
CA LEU A 178 -2.20 10.50 9.36
C LEU A 178 -1.03 9.63 8.87
N SER A 179 -1.33 8.51 8.25
CA SER A 179 -0.33 7.49 7.90
C SER A 179 0.43 7.82 6.63
N SER A 180 1.78 7.71 6.69
CA SER A 180 2.66 7.80 5.52
C SER A 180 4.09 7.35 5.86
N LEU A 181 4.98 7.34 4.87
CA LEU A 181 6.43 7.15 5.08
C LEU A 181 7.15 8.43 5.52
N SER A 182 6.55 9.62 5.30
CA SER A 182 7.12 10.91 5.68
C SER A 182 6.03 11.98 5.70
N THR A 183 5.25 12.02 6.76
CA THR A 183 4.06 12.89 6.87
C THR A 183 4.42 14.37 6.75
N SER A 184 5.57 14.79 7.27
CA SER A 184 6.05 16.17 7.17
C SER A 184 6.41 16.62 5.74
N ASP A 185 6.46 15.71 4.76
CA ASP A 185 6.69 16.05 3.35
C ASP A 185 5.39 16.28 2.55
N HIS A 186 4.23 16.18 3.18
CA HIS A 186 2.95 16.49 2.53
C HIS A 186 2.82 18.00 2.29
N SER A 187 2.61 18.42 1.04
CA SER A 187 2.65 19.84 0.67
C SER A 187 1.52 20.69 1.27
N GLN A 188 0.38 20.07 1.58
CA GLN A 188 -0.80 20.73 2.18
C GLN A 188 -0.99 20.32 3.66
N LEU A 189 0.08 19.91 4.37
CA LEU A 189 -0.07 19.40 5.73
C LEU A 189 -0.63 20.45 6.69
N GLU A 190 -0.19 21.70 6.59
CA GLU A 190 -0.68 22.76 7.46
C GLU A 190 -2.16 23.08 7.24
N GLU A 191 -2.59 23.15 5.98
CA GLU A 191 -3.99 23.32 5.59
C GLU A 191 -4.84 22.15 6.12
N LEU A 192 -4.40 20.91 5.90
CA LEU A 192 -5.07 19.72 6.40
C LEU A 192 -5.24 19.76 7.93
N LEU A 193 -4.19 20.14 8.66
CA LEU A 193 -4.27 20.23 10.12
C LEU A 193 -5.18 21.35 10.60
N ASP A 194 -5.27 22.46 9.87
CA ASP A 194 -6.22 23.53 10.18
C ASP A 194 -7.66 23.04 9.99
N ASP A 195 -7.96 22.41 8.86
CA ASP A 195 -9.28 21.82 8.58
C ASP A 195 -9.68 20.76 9.62
N LEU A 196 -8.77 19.86 9.97
CA LEU A 196 -9.00 18.84 11.00
C LEU A 196 -9.26 19.46 12.35
N ASN A 197 -8.57 20.55 12.70
CA ASN A 197 -8.73 21.26 13.97
C ASN A 197 -10.04 22.07 14.08
N GLU A 198 -10.79 22.23 13.02
CA GLU A 198 -12.12 22.85 13.07
C GLU A 198 -13.17 21.95 13.75
N TRP A 199 -13.04 20.64 13.57
CA TRP A 199 -14.02 19.67 14.07
C TRP A 199 -13.47 18.68 15.10
N ALA A 200 -12.23 18.16 14.93
CA ALA A 200 -11.70 17.10 15.77
C ALA A 200 -11.72 17.42 17.28
N PRO A 201 -11.42 18.65 17.74
CA PRO A 201 -11.58 18.99 19.16
C PRO A 201 -13.03 18.95 19.66
N LYS A 202 -14.00 19.27 18.83
CA LYS A 202 -15.43 19.25 19.18
C LYS A 202 -15.96 17.83 19.35
N GLU A 203 -15.42 16.92 18.53
CA GLU A 203 -15.74 15.49 18.53
C GLU A 203 -14.80 14.68 19.46
N HIS A 204 -13.92 15.34 20.21
CA HIS A 204 -12.92 14.73 21.10
C HIS A 204 -11.95 13.77 20.39
N VAL A 205 -11.71 13.97 19.09
CA VAL A 205 -10.77 13.17 18.29
C VAL A 205 -9.36 13.75 18.39
N SER A 206 -8.41 12.95 18.88
CA SER A 206 -7.00 13.31 18.96
C SER A 206 -6.29 13.03 17.64
N LEU A 207 -5.34 13.89 17.26
CA LEU A 207 -4.55 13.75 16.04
C LEU A 207 -3.18 13.11 16.34
N SER A 208 -2.77 12.15 15.51
CA SER A 208 -1.48 11.48 15.58
C SER A 208 -0.74 11.61 14.25
N LEU A 209 0.50 12.09 14.32
CA LEU A 209 1.39 12.24 13.17
C LEU A 209 2.56 11.25 13.29
N PRO A 210 2.48 10.09 12.70
CA PRO A 210 3.61 9.18 12.64
C PRO A 210 4.64 9.62 11.59
N SER A 211 5.84 9.05 11.65
CA SER A 211 6.88 9.23 10.64
C SER A 211 7.35 10.68 10.45
N LEU A 212 7.58 11.36 11.57
CA LEU A 212 8.10 12.72 11.57
C LEU A 212 9.62 12.73 11.46
N ARG A 213 10.14 13.68 10.70
CA ARG A 213 11.56 13.96 10.59
C ARG A 213 11.92 15.23 11.37
N MET A 214 13.10 15.24 11.98
CA MET A 214 13.57 16.39 12.77
C MET A 214 13.87 17.61 11.90
N ASP A 215 14.28 17.40 10.65
CA ASP A 215 14.69 18.46 9.72
C ASP A 215 13.53 19.21 9.05
N ASN A 216 12.30 18.70 9.17
CA ASN A 216 11.13 19.28 8.51
C ASN A 216 9.91 19.33 9.46
N PHE A 217 10.14 19.76 10.70
CA PHE A 217 9.08 19.82 11.71
C PHE A 217 9.08 21.18 12.43
N SER A 218 7.97 21.91 12.32
CA SER A 218 7.83 23.22 12.93
C SER A 218 7.12 23.17 14.30
N GLN A 219 7.35 24.17 15.14
CA GLN A 219 6.64 24.31 16.42
C GLN A 219 5.13 24.47 16.19
N SER A 220 4.70 25.10 15.09
CA SER A 220 3.29 25.25 14.76
C SER A 220 2.58 23.91 14.56
N LEU A 221 3.25 22.92 13.98
CA LEU A 221 2.72 21.58 13.82
C LEU A 221 2.50 20.88 15.17
N ILE A 222 3.39 21.09 16.15
CA ILE A 222 3.19 20.58 17.53
C ILE A 222 1.93 21.15 18.15
N GLU A 223 1.75 22.45 18.08
CA GLU A 223 0.60 23.13 18.66
C GLU A 223 -0.71 22.68 18.00
N LYS A 224 -0.72 22.48 16.69
CA LYS A 224 -1.90 22.00 15.94
C LYS A 224 -2.28 20.56 16.30
N THR A 225 -1.32 19.70 16.61
CA THR A 225 -1.58 18.27 16.90
C THR A 225 -1.91 17.99 18.37
N THR A 226 -1.60 18.90 19.27
CA THR A 226 -1.77 18.70 20.73
C THR A 226 -3.02 19.34 21.31
N LYS A 227 -3.95 19.86 20.48
CA LYS A 227 -5.13 20.59 20.93
C LYS A 227 -6.10 19.75 21.77
N VAL A 228 -6.29 18.48 21.41
CA VAL A 228 -7.24 17.59 22.12
C VAL A 228 -6.53 16.83 23.23
N ARG A 229 -5.41 16.20 22.87
CA ARG A 229 -4.61 15.37 23.79
C ARG A 229 -3.14 15.57 23.52
N LYS A 230 -2.33 15.68 24.56
CA LYS A 230 -0.88 15.63 24.42
C LYS A 230 -0.47 14.20 24.02
N SER A 231 -0.13 14.00 22.77
CA SER A 231 0.44 12.75 22.26
C SER A 231 1.96 12.82 22.24
N GLY A 232 2.62 11.69 22.48
CA GLY A 232 4.06 11.60 22.28
C GLY A 232 4.39 11.72 20.79
N LEU A 233 5.42 12.51 20.47
CA LEU A 233 5.96 12.59 19.11
C LEU A 233 7.17 11.68 18.99
N THR A 234 7.22 10.88 17.92
CA THR A 234 8.34 10.01 17.63
C THR A 234 9.12 10.55 16.44
N PHE A 235 10.38 10.86 16.65
CA PHE A 235 11.27 11.35 15.61
C PHE A 235 12.35 10.33 15.31
N ALA A 236 12.68 10.19 14.03
CA ALA A 236 13.86 9.46 13.58
C ALA A 236 14.99 10.43 13.24
N ALA A 237 16.18 10.20 13.81
CA ALA A 237 17.37 10.98 13.47
C ALA A 237 17.91 10.62 12.07
N GLU A 238 17.42 9.52 11.47
CA GLU A 238 17.71 9.01 10.14
C GLU A 238 19.17 8.54 9.98
N ALA A 239 20.12 9.43 9.96
CA ALA A 239 21.54 9.17 9.93
C ALA A 239 22.22 10.30 10.69
N GLY A 240 22.31 10.14 12.00
CA GLY A 240 22.96 11.08 12.89
C GLY A 240 24.46 11.07 12.77
#